data_2db5a2d5d0bc9f780aa2f0d353f58377
#
_entry.id   2db5a2d5d0bc9f780aa2f0d353f58377
#
_cell.length_a   1.000
_cell.length_b   1.000
_cell.length_c   1.000
_cell.angle_alpha   90.00
_cell.angle_beta   90.00
_cell.angle_gamma   90.00
#
_symmetry.space_group_name_H-M   'P 1'
#
loop_
_entity.id
_entity.type
_entity.pdbx_description
1 polymer ?
#
loop_
_entity_poly.entity_id
_entity_poly.type
_entity_poly.pdbx_seq_one_letter_code
_entity_poly.pdbx_strand_id
1 'polypeptide(L)'
;MTTPRLSPSAGMLLVTLFWGGNFTATKLAFAQIEPLAFTALRFLLATGVLWAILRVVEPDPAPLPPGAAKKLIWLGVVGNTFYQLCFIEGLARTSATKSSLILAGMPAIVILATWLLGIERTTVRQRLAVLLATIGVVIVVTARGGTLGEGFTAGDAMLLGAIVTWAVYTLLLRHWRIPISSLRLTAWTMYTGTPGLVLLGIPQLLRTDWARVSWAGWGGILYAALLSLVAAYILWNRGVAKLGAARTVVFNCLVPLVATAIAIVGLGERPGLIHLAGGVLIVTGVLMTRQGGVPAEG
;
A
#
# COMPACT_ATOMS: atom_id res chain seq x y z
N MET A 1 29.23 -19.41 -2.73
CA MET A 1 29.07 -17.97 -3.06
C MET A 1 27.79 -17.48 -2.38
N THR A 2 27.92 -16.74 -1.27
CA THR A 2 26.76 -16.15 -0.59
C THR A 2 26.28 -14.97 -1.43
N THR A 3 25.18 -15.15 -2.15
CA THR A 3 24.50 -14.01 -2.80
C THR A 3 24.28 -12.90 -1.76
N PRO A 4 24.65 -11.64 -2.05
CA PRO A 4 24.46 -10.55 -1.13
C PRO A 4 22.97 -10.42 -0.80
N ARG A 5 22.59 -10.85 0.40
CA ARG A 5 21.19 -10.74 0.85
C ARG A 5 20.86 -9.29 1.04
N LEU A 6 19.95 -8.76 0.23
CA LEU A 6 19.43 -7.40 0.34
C LEU A 6 19.07 -7.11 1.81
N SER A 7 19.62 -6.02 2.37
CA SER A 7 19.29 -5.62 3.75
C SER A 7 17.80 -5.28 3.85
N PRO A 8 17.15 -5.53 4.99
CA PRO A 8 15.73 -5.19 5.16
C PRO A 8 15.42 -3.72 4.85
N SER A 9 16.30 -2.80 5.25
CA SER A 9 16.14 -1.36 4.98
C SER A 9 16.27 -1.03 3.49
N ALA A 10 17.22 -1.64 2.77
CA ALA A 10 17.34 -1.48 1.32
C ALA A 10 16.10 -2.04 0.60
N GLY A 11 15.55 -3.17 1.08
CA GLY A 11 14.29 -3.70 0.58
C GLY A 11 13.13 -2.70 0.74
N MET A 12 13.07 -1.99 1.87
CA MET A 12 12.04 -0.98 2.11
C MET A 12 12.19 0.27 1.22
N LEU A 13 13.41 0.67 0.86
CA LEU A 13 13.63 1.73 -0.14
C LEU A 13 13.11 1.31 -1.53
N LEU A 14 13.32 0.05 -1.93
CA LEU A 14 12.74 -0.46 -3.17
C LEU A 14 11.20 -0.47 -3.13
N VAL A 15 10.59 -0.86 -2.00
CA VAL A 15 9.14 -0.75 -1.80
C VAL A 15 8.66 0.68 -2.04
N THR A 16 9.36 1.67 -1.47
CA THR A 16 9.05 3.09 -1.66
C THR A 16 9.05 3.50 -3.13
N LEU A 17 10.05 3.05 -3.90
CA LEU A 17 10.15 3.33 -5.33
C LEU A 17 9.02 2.63 -6.11
N PHE A 18 8.78 1.35 -5.83
CA PHE A 18 7.74 0.59 -6.53
C PHE A 18 6.33 1.11 -6.24
N TRP A 19 6.03 1.44 -5.00
CA TRP A 19 4.72 2.00 -4.66
C TRP A 19 4.57 3.45 -5.11
N GLY A 20 5.63 4.27 -5.03
CA GLY A 20 5.59 5.64 -5.53
C GLY A 20 5.30 5.69 -7.03
N GLY A 21 6.00 4.89 -7.83
CA GLY A 21 5.77 4.79 -9.27
C GLY A 21 4.42 4.17 -9.63
N ASN A 22 3.85 3.34 -8.77
CA ASN A 22 2.56 2.68 -9.02
C ASN A 22 1.39 3.68 -9.18
N PHE A 23 1.41 4.82 -8.50
CA PHE A 23 0.36 5.83 -8.64
C PHE A 23 0.28 6.32 -10.08
N THR A 24 1.40 6.73 -10.65
CA THR A 24 1.47 7.21 -12.04
C THR A 24 1.21 6.08 -13.04
N ALA A 25 1.82 4.91 -12.86
CA ALA A 25 1.61 3.76 -13.74
C ALA A 25 0.13 3.34 -13.79
N THR A 26 -0.54 3.34 -12.65
CA THR A 26 -1.99 3.04 -12.56
C THR A 26 -2.83 4.12 -13.24
N LYS A 27 -2.52 5.40 -13.04
CA LYS A 27 -3.23 6.51 -13.70
C LYS A 27 -3.10 6.47 -15.22
N LEU A 28 -1.92 6.16 -15.74
CA LEU A 28 -1.72 5.99 -17.17
C LEU A 28 -2.55 4.82 -17.72
N ALA A 29 -2.65 3.72 -17.01
CA ALA A 29 -3.50 2.60 -17.40
C ALA A 29 -4.99 2.95 -17.36
N PHE A 30 -5.45 3.75 -16.40
CA PHE A 30 -6.84 4.19 -16.29
C PHE A 30 -7.34 5.06 -17.45
N ALA A 31 -6.45 5.60 -18.25
CA ALA A 31 -6.83 6.29 -19.49
C ALA A 31 -7.50 5.35 -20.51
N GLN A 32 -7.31 4.03 -20.37
CA GLN A 32 -7.77 3.03 -21.35
C GLN A 32 -8.46 1.82 -20.72
N ILE A 33 -8.26 1.60 -19.41
CA ILE A 33 -8.75 0.42 -18.69
C ILE A 33 -9.51 0.88 -17.45
N GLU A 34 -10.73 0.38 -17.27
CA GLU A 34 -11.52 0.69 -16.10
C GLU A 34 -10.85 0.17 -14.81
N PRO A 35 -11.03 0.86 -13.67
CA PRO A 35 -10.26 0.60 -12.44
C PRO A 35 -10.36 -0.83 -11.90
N LEU A 36 -11.55 -1.44 -11.91
CA LEU A 36 -11.72 -2.81 -11.41
C LEU A 36 -11.20 -3.85 -12.41
N ALA A 37 -11.30 -3.60 -13.74
CA ALA A 37 -10.70 -4.45 -14.76
C ALA A 37 -9.17 -4.49 -14.61
N PHE A 38 -8.56 -3.31 -14.47
CA PHE A 38 -7.12 -3.18 -14.20
C PHE A 38 -6.73 -3.94 -12.93
N THR A 39 -7.53 -3.77 -11.85
CA THR A 39 -7.23 -4.40 -10.56
C THR A 39 -7.36 -5.91 -10.61
N ALA A 40 -8.42 -6.44 -11.21
CA ALA A 40 -8.63 -7.87 -11.38
C ALA A 40 -7.47 -8.50 -12.17
N LEU A 41 -7.09 -7.91 -13.30
CA LEU A 41 -6.04 -8.46 -14.16
C LEU A 41 -4.65 -8.44 -13.49
N ARG A 42 -4.26 -7.32 -12.86
CA ARG A 42 -2.96 -7.25 -12.16
C ARG A 42 -2.88 -8.21 -10.97
N PHE A 43 -4.01 -8.44 -10.27
CA PHE A 43 -4.06 -9.40 -9.15
C PHE A 43 -4.03 -10.85 -9.63
N LEU A 44 -4.70 -11.18 -10.72
CA LEU A 44 -4.59 -12.50 -11.36
C LEU A 44 -3.14 -12.79 -11.76
N LEU A 45 -2.51 -11.83 -12.44
CA LEU A 45 -1.12 -11.95 -12.87
C LEU A 45 -0.18 -12.09 -11.66
N ALA A 46 -0.31 -11.20 -10.66
CA ALA A 46 0.52 -11.24 -9.46
C ALA A 46 0.36 -12.56 -8.69
N THR A 47 -0.88 -13.04 -8.53
CA THR A 47 -1.16 -14.31 -7.86
C THR A 47 -0.54 -15.48 -8.60
N GLY A 48 -0.69 -15.54 -9.93
CA GLY A 48 -0.07 -16.58 -10.75
C GLY A 48 1.46 -16.59 -10.65
N VAL A 49 2.09 -15.40 -10.74
CA VAL A 49 3.54 -15.25 -10.60
C VAL A 49 4.02 -15.65 -9.20
N LEU A 50 3.33 -15.23 -8.14
CA LEU A 50 3.67 -15.60 -6.76
C LEU A 50 3.59 -17.13 -6.54
N TRP A 51 2.58 -17.78 -7.09
CA TRP A 51 2.47 -19.23 -7.01
C TRP A 51 3.55 -19.94 -7.81
N ALA A 52 3.90 -19.43 -8.99
CA ALA A 52 5.01 -19.97 -9.77
C ALA A 52 6.34 -19.84 -9.00
N ILE A 53 6.62 -18.66 -8.43
CA ILE A 53 7.81 -18.44 -7.60
C ILE A 53 7.80 -19.36 -6.37
N LEU A 54 6.65 -19.48 -5.68
CA LEU A 54 6.53 -20.34 -4.51
C LEU A 54 6.84 -21.79 -4.82
N ARG A 55 6.36 -22.33 -5.95
CA ARG A 55 6.64 -23.71 -6.41
C ARG A 55 8.12 -23.97 -6.67
N VAL A 56 8.85 -22.94 -7.11
CA VAL A 56 10.30 -23.05 -7.40
C VAL A 56 11.12 -22.85 -6.12
N VAL A 57 10.75 -21.90 -5.26
CA VAL A 57 11.55 -21.52 -4.08
C VAL A 57 11.25 -22.42 -2.88
N GLU A 58 10.01 -22.88 -2.75
CA GLU A 58 9.54 -23.74 -1.67
C GLU A 58 8.75 -24.94 -2.28
N PRO A 59 9.40 -25.88 -2.98
CA PRO A 59 8.73 -26.95 -3.71
C PRO A 59 7.92 -27.88 -2.80
N ASP A 60 8.44 -28.15 -1.59
CA ASP A 60 7.82 -29.03 -0.60
C ASP A 60 7.50 -28.25 0.70
N PRO A 61 6.52 -27.35 0.68
CA PRO A 61 6.22 -26.54 1.86
C PRO A 61 5.56 -27.42 2.93
N ALA A 62 6.02 -27.29 4.17
CA ALA A 62 5.36 -27.92 5.32
C ALA A 62 3.85 -27.54 5.34
N PRO A 63 2.97 -28.41 5.91
CA PRO A 63 1.55 -28.08 6.05
C PRO A 63 1.33 -26.73 6.73
N LEU A 64 0.21 -26.07 6.43
CA LEU A 64 -0.14 -24.83 7.13
C LEU A 64 -0.38 -25.15 8.62
N PRO A 65 0.11 -24.29 9.53
CA PRO A 65 -0.19 -24.45 10.95
C PRO A 65 -1.70 -24.49 11.22
N PRO A 66 -2.15 -25.19 12.26
CA PRO A 66 -3.57 -25.25 12.63
C PRO A 66 -4.18 -23.85 12.75
N GLY A 67 -5.33 -23.63 12.12
CA GLY A 67 -6.03 -22.33 12.12
C GLY A 67 -5.40 -21.25 11.25
N ALA A 68 -4.25 -21.46 10.61
CA ALA A 68 -3.60 -20.48 9.76
C ALA A 68 -4.43 -20.16 8.50
N ALA A 69 -5.12 -21.13 7.92
CA ALA A 69 -5.94 -20.93 6.73
C ALA A 69 -7.00 -19.84 6.94
N LYS A 70 -7.75 -19.88 8.04
CA LYS A 70 -8.76 -18.85 8.39
C LYS A 70 -8.12 -17.47 8.54
N LYS A 71 -6.96 -17.38 9.19
CA LYS A 71 -6.22 -16.11 9.36
C LYS A 71 -5.74 -15.57 8.02
N LEU A 72 -5.23 -16.43 7.14
CA LEU A 72 -4.77 -16.04 5.79
C LEU A 72 -5.92 -15.56 4.90
N ILE A 73 -7.11 -16.19 5.00
CA ILE A 73 -8.32 -15.71 4.31
C ILE A 73 -8.68 -14.30 4.79
N TRP A 74 -8.73 -14.06 6.10
CA TRP A 74 -9.01 -12.72 6.63
C TRP A 74 -7.98 -11.69 6.21
N LEU A 75 -6.69 -12.02 6.26
CA LEU A 75 -5.62 -11.15 5.78
C LEU A 75 -5.77 -10.85 4.28
N GLY A 76 -6.11 -11.84 3.46
CA GLY A 76 -6.32 -11.66 2.03
C GLY A 76 -7.54 -10.77 1.74
N VAL A 77 -8.66 -11.03 2.40
CA VAL A 77 -9.88 -10.25 2.20
C VAL A 77 -9.71 -8.81 2.66
N VAL A 78 -9.17 -8.58 3.86
CA VAL A 78 -8.99 -7.23 4.39
C VAL A 78 -7.87 -6.48 3.66
N GLY A 79 -6.67 -7.09 3.55
CA GLY A 79 -5.48 -6.43 3.03
C GLY A 79 -5.41 -6.38 1.51
N ASN A 80 -6.12 -7.24 0.80
CA ASN A 80 -6.10 -7.25 -0.66
C ASN A 80 -7.47 -6.89 -1.25
N THR A 81 -8.59 -7.52 -0.85
CA THR A 81 -9.88 -7.19 -1.45
C THR A 81 -10.35 -5.80 -1.03
N PHE A 82 -10.63 -5.58 0.26
CA PHE A 82 -11.18 -4.30 0.72
C PHE A 82 -10.21 -3.14 0.56
N TYR A 83 -8.94 -3.34 0.91
CA TYR A 83 -7.92 -2.32 0.71
C TYR A 83 -7.84 -1.89 -0.75
N GLN A 84 -7.75 -2.84 -1.66
CA GLN A 84 -7.59 -2.52 -3.08
C GLN A 84 -8.84 -1.90 -3.70
N LEU A 85 -10.04 -2.29 -3.29
CA LEU A 85 -11.27 -1.63 -3.72
C LEU A 85 -11.25 -0.15 -3.30
N CYS A 86 -10.99 0.12 -2.03
CA CYS A 86 -10.90 1.48 -1.52
C CYS A 86 -9.78 2.28 -2.20
N PHE A 87 -8.59 1.68 -2.38
CA PHE A 87 -7.44 2.32 -2.99
C PHE A 87 -7.67 2.65 -4.47
N ILE A 88 -8.13 1.68 -5.26
CA ILE A 88 -8.26 1.84 -6.71
C ILE A 88 -9.39 2.79 -7.07
N GLU A 89 -10.56 2.62 -6.44
CA GLU A 89 -11.70 3.51 -6.65
C GLU A 89 -11.42 4.93 -6.14
N GLY A 90 -10.67 5.05 -5.05
CA GLY A 90 -10.19 6.33 -4.55
C GLY A 90 -9.22 7.00 -5.53
N LEU A 91 -8.19 6.28 -5.97
CA LEU A 91 -7.21 6.77 -6.94
C LEU A 91 -7.86 7.14 -8.29
N ALA A 92 -8.88 6.40 -8.73
CA ALA A 92 -9.59 6.72 -9.97
C ALA A 92 -10.26 8.10 -9.91
N ARG A 93 -10.74 8.50 -8.74
CA ARG A 93 -11.52 9.74 -8.49
C ARG A 93 -10.70 10.91 -7.96
N THR A 94 -9.39 10.78 -7.82
CA THR A 94 -8.50 11.87 -7.39
C THR A 94 -7.13 11.77 -8.08
N SER A 95 -6.23 12.72 -7.83
CA SER A 95 -4.91 12.73 -8.46
C SER A 95 -3.95 11.73 -7.83
N ALA A 96 -2.87 11.38 -8.54
CA ALA A 96 -1.82 10.51 -8.03
C ALA A 96 -1.11 11.14 -6.83
N THR A 97 -0.76 12.42 -6.92
CA THR A 97 -0.14 13.17 -5.82
C THR A 97 -1.04 13.21 -4.58
N LYS A 98 -2.31 13.63 -4.73
CA LYS A 98 -3.24 13.73 -3.59
C LYS A 98 -3.46 12.36 -2.93
N SER A 99 -3.63 11.30 -3.72
CA SER A 99 -3.77 9.93 -3.22
C SER A 99 -2.56 9.49 -2.39
N SER A 100 -1.35 9.74 -2.89
CA SER A 100 -0.11 9.36 -2.20
C SER A 100 0.08 10.12 -0.88
N LEU A 101 -0.27 11.41 -0.85
CA LEU A 101 -0.22 12.24 0.34
C LEU A 101 -1.23 11.78 1.40
N ILE A 102 -2.47 11.47 1.00
CA ILE A 102 -3.48 10.93 1.93
C ILE A 102 -2.98 9.62 2.56
N LEU A 103 -2.48 8.69 1.73
CA LEU A 103 -1.99 7.39 2.22
C LEU A 103 -0.73 7.51 3.10
N ALA A 104 0.03 8.59 2.98
CA ALA A 104 1.15 8.87 3.88
C ALA A 104 0.72 9.12 5.34
N GLY A 105 -0.56 9.41 5.58
CA GLY A 105 -1.13 9.49 6.93
C GLY A 105 -1.33 8.12 7.62
N MET A 106 -1.15 7.02 6.91
CA MET A 106 -1.35 5.66 7.43
C MET A 106 -0.60 5.35 8.73
N PRO A 107 0.69 5.70 8.91
CA PRO A 107 1.39 5.46 10.16
C PRO A 107 0.72 6.10 11.37
N ALA A 108 0.14 7.28 11.20
CA ALA A 108 -0.60 7.96 12.27
C ALA A 108 -1.82 7.13 12.70
N ILE A 109 -2.56 6.58 11.76
CA ILE A 109 -3.74 5.73 12.05
C ILE A 109 -3.33 4.42 12.73
N VAL A 110 -2.20 3.80 12.31
CA VAL A 110 -1.68 2.60 12.97
C VAL A 110 -1.31 2.89 14.42
N ILE A 111 -0.62 3.99 14.69
CA ILE A 111 -0.23 4.39 16.06
C ILE A 111 -1.47 4.72 16.90
N LEU A 112 -2.42 5.46 16.34
CA LEU A 112 -3.68 5.76 17.00
C LEU A 112 -4.45 4.48 17.36
N ALA A 113 -4.55 3.54 16.42
CA ALA A 113 -5.22 2.27 16.64
C ALA A 113 -4.53 1.42 17.72
N THR A 114 -3.18 1.33 17.71
CA THR A 114 -2.44 0.59 18.75
C THR A 114 -2.63 1.19 20.13
N TRP A 115 -2.74 2.53 20.21
CA TRP A 115 -3.02 3.22 21.47
C TRP A 115 -4.45 3.00 21.94
N LEU A 116 -5.45 3.20 21.11
CA LEU A 116 -6.87 3.02 21.47
C LEU A 116 -7.19 1.58 21.88
N LEU A 117 -6.55 0.60 21.25
CA LEU A 117 -6.71 -0.83 21.55
C LEU A 117 -5.86 -1.29 22.75
N GLY A 118 -5.09 -0.40 23.37
CA GLY A 118 -4.22 -0.75 24.48
C GLY A 118 -3.06 -1.72 24.15
N ILE A 119 -2.76 -1.88 22.85
CA ILE A 119 -1.72 -2.81 22.38
C ILE A 119 -0.32 -2.31 22.73
N GLU A 120 -0.12 -0.98 22.65
CA GLU A 120 1.16 -0.34 22.95
C GLU A 120 0.92 0.98 23.74
N ARG A 121 1.79 1.24 24.74
CA ARG A 121 1.81 2.55 25.41
C ARG A 121 2.42 3.58 24.49
N THR A 122 1.71 4.68 24.22
CA THR A 122 2.20 5.77 23.40
C THR A 122 2.81 6.88 24.26
N THR A 123 3.93 7.43 23.82
CA THR A 123 4.53 8.62 24.40
C THR A 123 3.76 9.89 23.99
N VAL A 124 3.91 10.99 24.77
CA VAL A 124 3.35 12.32 24.39
C VAL A 124 3.83 12.73 23.00
N ARG A 125 5.10 12.47 22.70
CA ARG A 125 5.68 12.76 21.39
C ARG A 125 4.98 12.03 20.24
N GLN A 126 4.67 10.75 20.43
CA GLN A 126 3.93 9.95 19.43
C GLN A 126 2.51 10.50 19.23
N ARG A 127 1.82 10.93 20.29
CA ARG A 127 0.49 11.55 20.19
C ARG A 127 0.54 12.88 19.44
N LEU A 128 1.54 13.73 19.71
CA LEU A 128 1.77 14.96 18.95
C LEU A 128 2.11 14.69 17.49
N ALA A 129 2.88 13.65 17.22
CA ALA A 129 3.22 13.21 15.87
C ALA A 129 1.98 12.77 15.08
N VAL A 130 1.08 11.99 15.71
CA VAL A 130 -0.21 11.60 15.13
C VAL A 130 -1.07 12.82 14.84
N LEU A 131 -1.18 13.77 15.79
CA LEU A 131 -1.92 15.00 15.61
C LEU A 131 -1.41 15.81 14.42
N LEU A 132 -0.08 16.00 14.33
CA LEU A 132 0.56 16.74 13.25
C LEU A 132 0.30 16.10 11.89
N ALA A 133 0.46 14.77 11.79
CA ALA A 133 0.19 14.03 10.55
C ALA A 133 -1.30 14.10 10.18
N THR A 134 -2.22 14.04 11.15
CA THR A 134 -3.67 14.16 10.92
C THR A 134 -4.03 15.55 10.39
N ILE A 135 -3.48 16.61 10.98
CA ILE A 135 -3.65 17.98 10.47
C ILE A 135 -3.15 18.08 9.03
N GLY A 136 -1.98 17.50 8.71
CA GLY A 136 -1.45 17.47 7.36
C GLY A 136 -2.39 16.77 6.37
N VAL A 137 -2.98 15.61 6.74
CA VAL A 137 -3.98 14.91 5.91
C VAL A 137 -5.21 15.79 5.70
N VAL A 138 -5.75 16.44 6.76
CA VAL A 138 -6.90 17.32 6.65
C VAL A 138 -6.62 18.47 5.68
N ILE A 139 -5.43 19.10 5.77
CA ILE A 139 -5.01 20.15 4.84
C ILE A 139 -4.98 19.64 3.40
N VAL A 140 -4.36 18.49 3.13
CA VAL A 140 -4.29 17.91 1.78
C VAL A 140 -5.67 17.61 1.22
N VAL A 141 -6.55 17.03 2.04
CA VAL A 141 -7.89 16.59 1.62
C VAL A 141 -8.81 17.75 1.34
N THR A 142 -8.70 18.83 2.13
CA THR A 142 -9.58 20.02 2.03
C THR A 142 -9.02 21.13 1.15
N ALA A 143 -7.75 21.05 0.76
CA ALA A 143 -7.09 22.06 -0.05
C ALA A 143 -7.80 22.27 -1.39
N ARG A 144 -7.90 23.54 -1.81
CA ARG A 144 -8.39 23.94 -3.12
C ARG A 144 -7.28 24.66 -3.89
N GLY A 145 -7.28 24.52 -5.20
CA GLY A 145 -6.31 25.17 -6.09
C GLY A 145 -5.31 24.22 -6.74
N GLY A 146 -4.72 24.66 -7.86
CA GLY A 146 -3.93 23.81 -8.72
C GLY A 146 -4.76 22.73 -9.41
N THR A 147 -4.14 21.72 -9.98
CA THR A 147 -4.81 20.54 -10.59
C THR A 147 -5.38 19.56 -9.54
N LEU A 148 -5.17 19.81 -8.24
CA LEU A 148 -5.54 18.91 -7.13
C LEU A 148 -6.68 19.47 -6.27
N GLY A 149 -7.23 20.64 -6.61
CA GLY A 149 -7.97 21.52 -5.73
C GLY A 149 -9.48 21.38 -5.70
N GLU A 150 -10.04 20.18 -5.74
CA GLU A 150 -11.49 19.97 -5.69
C GLU A 150 -12.10 19.95 -4.27
N GLY A 151 -11.28 20.17 -3.22
CA GLY A 151 -11.72 20.01 -1.82
C GLY A 151 -11.87 18.51 -1.47
N PHE A 152 -12.78 18.18 -0.53
CA PHE A 152 -13.04 16.80 -0.14
C PHE A 152 -13.94 16.10 -1.17
N THR A 153 -13.51 14.94 -1.64
CA THR A 153 -14.20 14.13 -2.66
C THR A 153 -14.55 12.73 -2.15
N ALA A 154 -15.45 12.04 -2.86
CA ALA A 154 -15.72 10.63 -2.57
C ALA A 154 -14.45 9.75 -2.72
N GLY A 155 -13.55 10.13 -3.64
CA GLY A 155 -12.25 9.48 -3.79
C GLY A 155 -11.38 9.57 -2.53
N ASP A 156 -11.39 10.72 -1.88
CA ASP A 156 -10.65 10.94 -0.63
C ASP A 156 -11.21 10.08 0.51
N ALA A 157 -12.55 9.98 0.62
CA ALA A 157 -13.19 9.10 1.59
C ALA A 157 -12.81 7.63 1.38
N MET A 158 -12.74 7.18 0.12
CA MET A 158 -12.27 5.84 -0.20
C MET A 158 -10.80 5.62 0.18
N LEU A 159 -9.92 6.59 -0.07
CA LEU A 159 -8.51 6.50 0.34
C LEU A 159 -8.35 6.47 1.86
N LEU A 160 -9.18 7.20 2.61
CA LEU A 160 -9.22 7.07 4.07
C LEU A 160 -9.66 5.66 4.51
N GLY A 161 -10.66 5.08 3.82
CA GLY A 161 -11.05 3.68 3.99
C GLY A 161 -9.89 2.71 3.70
N ALA A 162 -9.10 2.98 2.65
CA ALA A 162 -7.90 2.21 2.34
C ALA A 162 -6.86 2.28 3.48
N ILE A 163 -6.64 3.45 4.09
CA ILE A 163 -5.75 3.58 5.26
C ILE A 163 -6.22 2.68 6.41
N VAL A 164 -7.52 2.70 6.73
CA VAL A 164 -8.07 1.90 7.82
C VAL A 164 -7.90 0.41 7.54
N THR A 165 -8.27 -0.05 6.36
CA THR A 165 -8.16 -1.49 5.99
C THR A 165 -6.70 -1.97 5.98
N TRP A 166 -5.76 -1.15 5.49
CA TRP A 166 -4.33 -1.48 5.54
C TRP A 166 -3.77 -1.47 6.96
N ALA A 167 -4.22 -0.54 7.80
CA ALA A 167 -3.86 -0.52 9.21
C ALA A 167 -4.32 -1.80 9.91
N VAL A 168 -5.58 -2.21 9.70
CA VAL A 168 -6.11 -3.48 10.23
C VAL A 168 -5.29 -4.67 9.73
N TYR A 169 -5.00 -4.74 8.43
CA TYR A 169 -4.14 -5.78 7.85
C TYR A 169 -2.77 -5.84 8.56
N THR A 170 -2.11 -4.70 8.71
CA THR A 170 -0.77 -4.62 9.33
C THR A 170 -0.79 -5.04 10.80
N LEU A 171 -1.84 -4.64 11.55
CA LEU A 171 -2.02 -5.05 12.95
C LEU A 171 -2.30 -6.55 13.08
N LEU A 172 -3.14 -7.10 12.22
CA LEU A 172 -3.43 -8.54 12.20
C LEU A 172 -2.20 -9.37 11.83
N LEU A 173 -1.39 -8.92 10.87
CA LEU A 173 -0.11 -9.55 10.53
C LEU A 173 0.80 -9.66 11.76
N ARG A 174 0.90 -8.56 12.52
CA ARG A 174 1.72 -8.51 13.73
C ARG A 174 1.15 -9.37 14.87
N HIS A 175 -0.15 -9.32 15.05
CA HIS A 175 -0.82 -10.03 16.13
C HIS A 175 -0.79 -11.55 15.91
N TRP A 176 -1.09 -12.01 14.72
CA TRP A 176 -1.20 -13.44 14.44
C TRP A 176 0.13 -14.16 14.24
N ARG A 177 1.18 -13.47 13.83
CA ARG A 177 2.56 -13.98 13.65
C ARG A 177 2.59 -15.41 13.10
N ILE A 178 1.88 -15.64 11.97
CA ILE A 178 1.79 -16.96 11.34
C ILE A 178 3.20 -17.44 11.00
N PRO A 179 3.66 -18.60 11.48
CA PRO A 179 5.04 -19.07 11.30
C PRO A 179 5.26 -19.68 9.91
N ILE A 180 5.13 -18.88 8.88
CA ILE A 180 5.42 -19.22 7.47
C ILE A 180 6.33 -18.15 6.86
N SER A 181 6.94 -18.47 5.71
CA SER A 181 7.80 -17.51 5.02
C SER A 181 7.02 -16.30 4.52
N SER A 182 7.71 -15.15 4.35
CA SER A 182 7.08 -13.93 3.80
C SER A 182 6.58 -14.15 2.37
N LEU A 183 7.25 -14.98 1.57
CA LEU A 183 6.81 -15.36 0.24
C LEU A 183 5.48 -16.12 0.31
N ARG A 184 5.44 -17.16 1.15
CA ARG A 184 4.26 -18.01 1.33
C ARG A 184 3.07 -17.21 1.88
N LEU A 185 3.32 -16.33 2.86
CA LEU A 185 2.30 -15.44 3.40
C LEU A 185 1.73 -14.52 2.32
N THR A 186 2.60 -13.92 1.49
CA THR A 186 2.18 -13.05 0.38
C THR A 186 1.36 -13.84 -0.65
N ALA A 187 1.83 -15.03 -1.07
CA ALA A 187 1.12 -15.86 -2.03
C ALA A 187 -0.29 -16.25 -1.52
N TRP A 188 -0.41 -16.68 -0.27
CA TRP A 188 -1.70 -17.05 0.31
C TRP A 188 -2.65 -15.87 0.47
N THR A 189 -2.17 -14.71 0.93
CA THR A 189 -3.03 -13.52 1.08
C THR A 189 -3.47 -12.98 -0.29
N MET A 190 -2.63 -13.04 -1.32
CA MET A 190 -3.01 -12.71 -2.70
C MET A 190 -4.04 -13.72 -3.23
N TYR A 191 -3.79 -15.02 -3.08
CA TYR A 191 -4.71 -16.06 -3.51
C TYR A 191 -6.11 -15.91 -2.90
N THR A 192 -6.19 -15.64 -1.60
CA THR A 192 -7.48 -15.51 -0.89
C THR A 192 -8.16 -14.16 -1.12
N GLY A 193 -7.43 -13.10 -1.46
CA GLY A 193 -7.99 -11.79 -1.76
C GLY A 193 -8.37 -11.57 -3.24
N THR A 194 -7.70 -12.24 -4.17
CA THR A 194 -7.93 -12.07 -5.61
C THR A 194 -9.36 -12.42 -6.06
N PRO A 195 -10.01 -13.52 -5.59
CA PRO A 195 -11.34 -13.87 -6.07
C PRO A 195 -12.37 -12.77 -5.91
N GLY A 196 -12.37 -12.05 -4.79
CA GLY A 196 -13.29 -10.93 -4.56
C GLY A 196 -13.09 -9.79 -5.57
N LEU A 197 -11.83 -9.46 -5.87
CA LEU A 197 -11.50 -8.43 -6.87
C LEU A 197 -11.88 -8.84 -8.29
N VAL A 198 -11.67 -10.11 -8.64
CA VAL A 198 -12.03 -10.64 -9.95
C VAL A 198 -13.53 -10.63 -10.14
N LEU A 199 -14.30 -11.14 -9.16
CA LEU A 199 -15.76 -11.15 -9.23
C LEU A 199 -16.33 -9.74 -9.43
N LEU A 200 -15.84 -8.75 -8.70
CA LEU A 200 -16.26 -7.36 -8.84
C LEU A 200 -15.75 -6.72 -10.15
N GLY A 201 -14.63 -7.17 -10.68
CA GLY A 201 -14.05 -6.69 -11.93
C GLY A 201 -14.63 -7.31 -13.19
N ILE A 202 -15.35 -8.46 -13.11
CA ILE A 202 -15.90 -9.16 -14.30
C ILE A 202 -16.67 -8.22 -15.25
N PRO A 203 -17.61 -7.36 -14.80
CA PRO A 203 -18.34 -6.51 -15.73
C PRO A 203 -17.43 -5.56 -16.52
N GLN A 204 -16.41 -5.02 -15.88
CA GLN A 204 -15.45 -4.11 -16.52
C GLN A 204 -14.45 -4.88 -17.40
N LEU A 205 -13.99 -6.08 -16.98
CA LEU A 205 -13.14 -6.96 -17.79
C LEU A 205 -13.78 -7.31 -19.13
N LEU A 206 -15.10 -7.60 -19.12
CA LEU A 206 -15.86 -7.98 -20.32
C LEU A 206 -16.14 -6.78 -21.24
N ARG A 207 -16.19 -5.55 -20.71
CA ARG A 207 -16.44 -4.33 -21.49
C ARG A 207 -15.15 -3.72 -22.06
N THR A 208 -14.00 -4.02 -21.49
CA THR A 208 -12.73 -3.46 -21.91
C THR A 208 -12.34 -3.99 -23.30
N ASP A 209 -12.10 -3.09 -24.24
CA ASP A 209 -11.53 -3.43 -25.55
C ASP A 209 -10.01 -3.62 -25.45
N TRP A 210 -9.62 -4.84 -25.11
CA TRP A 210 -8.21 -5.21 -24.89
C TRP A 210 -7.33 -5.02 -26.13
N ALA A 211 -7.90 -5.06 -27.34
CA ALA A 211 -7.15 -4.85 -28.57
C ALA A 211 -6.68 -3.42 -28.74
N ARG A 212 -7.36 -2.47 -28.11
CA ARG A 212 -7.02 -1.04 -28.14
C ARG A 212 -6.13 -0.58 -27.00
N VAL A 213 -5.85 -1.45 -26.02
CA VAL A 213 -4.95 -1.10 -24.92
C VAL A 213 -3.54 -0.92 -25.43
N SER A 214 -2.99 0.27 -25.26
CA SER A 214 -1.63 0.62 -25.69
C SER A 214 -0.54 -0.03 -24.85
N TRP A 215 0.71 0.03 -25.30
CA TRP A 215 1.86 -0.40 -24.53
C TRP A 215 1.98 0.27 -23.15
N ALA A 216 1.52 1.51 -23.00
CA ALA A 216 1.49 2.21 -21.71
C ALA A 216 0.47 1.56 -20.75
N GLY A 217 -0.71 1.15 -21.25
CA GLY A 217 -1.72 0.43 -20.48
C GLY A 217 -1.21 -0.92 -20.00
N TRP A 218 -0.66 -1.73 -20.90
CA TRP A 218 -0.05 -3.02 -20.55
C TRP A 218 1.16 -2.86 -19.62
N GLY A 219 2.03 -1.87 -19.87
CA GLY A 219 3.14 -1.52 -19.00
C GLY A 219 2.69 -1.16 -17.58
N GLY A 220 1.59 -0.42 -17.46
CA GLY A 220 0.96 -0.11 -16.16
C GLY A 220 0.50 -1.36 -15.42
N ILE A 221 -0.14 -2.32 -16.12
CA ILE A 221 -0.55 -3.61 -15.53
C ILE A 221 0.67 -4.40 -15.06
N LEU A 222 1.68 -4.55 -15.91
CA LEU A 222 2.90 -5.31 -15.59
C LEU A 222 3.66 -4.68 -14.43
N TYR A 223 3.84 -3.34 -14.44
CA TYR A 223 4.46 -2.62 -13.35
C TYR A 223 3.71 -2.85 -12.03
N ALA A 224 2.40 -2.65 -12.05
CA ALA A 224 1.56 -2.81 -10.86
C ALA A 224 1.54 -4.25 -10.34
N ALA A 225 1.50 -5.25 -11.22
CA ALA A 225 1.53 -6.66 -10.83
C ALA A 225 2.89 -7.10 -10.30
N LEU A 226 3.97 -6.88 -11.07
CA LEU A 226 5.27 -7.47 -10.76
C LEU A 226 6.05 -6.68 -9.72
N LEU A 227 6.07 -5.34 -9.83
CA LEU A 227 6.84 -4.50 -8.91
C LEU A 227 6.04 -4.13 -7.67
N SER A 228 4.78 -3.66 -7.83
CA SER A 228 4.02 -3.16 -6.69
C SER A 228 3.31 -4.25 -5.89
N LEU A 229 2.89 -5.36 -6.51
CA LEU A 229 2.25 -6.46 -5.79
C LEU A 229 3.23 -7.58 -5.47
N VAL A 230 3.95 -8.15 -6.45
CA VAL A 230 4.84 -9.30 -6.18
C VAL A 230 6.06 -8.84 -5.37
N ALA A 231 6.92 -8.03 -5.95
CA ALA A 231 8.19 -7.65 -5.33
C ALA A 231 7.99 -6.83 -4.05
N ALA A 232 7.16 -5.78 -4.11
CA ALA A 232 6.98 -4.89 -2.97
C ALA A 232 6.30 -5.59 -1.78
N TYR A 233 5.29 -6.46 -2.00
CA TYR A 233 4.63 -7.18 -0.89
C TYR A 233 5.54 -8.20 -0.22
N ILE A 234 6.37 -8.93 -0.98
CA ILE A 234 7.38 -9.84 -0.41
C ILE A 234 8.35 -9.04 0.47
N LEU A 235 8.86 -7.91 -0.06
CA LEU A 235 9.80 -7.05 0.65
C LEU A 235 9.13 -6.38 1.88
N TRP A 236 7.89 -5.94 1.76
CA TRP A 236 7.10 -5.38 2.85
C TRP A 236 6.90 -6.40 3.98
N ASN A 237 6.40 -7.59 3.68
CA ASN A 237 6.16 -8.63 4.67
C ASN A 237 7.47 -9.05 5.34
N ARG A 238 8.58 -9.12 4.57
CA ARG A 238 9.93 -9.34 5.13
C ARG A 238 10.37 -8.17 6.03
N GLY A 239 10.07 -6.92 5.65
CA GLY A 239 10.32 -5.73 6.45
C GLY A 239 9.57 -5.81 7.78
N VAL A 240 8.27 -6.09 7.76
CA VAL A 240 7.45 -6.25 8.97
C VAL A 240 7.98 -7.36 9.87
N ALA A 241 8.39 -8.50 9.30
CA ALA A 241 8.94 -9.62 10.05
C ALA A 241 10.30 -9.32 10.69
N LYS A 242 11.19 -8.56 10.01
CA LYS A 242 12.57 -8.32 10.44
C LYS A 242 12.80 -7.02 11.19
N LEU A 243 12.11 -5.94 10.80
CA LEU A 243 12.26 -4.60 11.38
C LEU A 243 11.15 -4.28 12.39
N GLY A 244 10.03 -5.03 12.34
CA GLY A 244 8.79 -4.71 13.04
C GLY A 244 7.91 -3.73 12.27
N ALA A 245 6.61 -3.72 12.60
CA ALA A 245 5.61 -2.92 11.90
C ALA A 245 5.90 -1.41 11.96
N ALA A 246 6.21 -0.87 13.15
CA ALA A 246 6.47 0.56 13.36
C ALA A 246 7.65 1.09 12.54
N ARG A 247 8.75 0.35 12.43
CA ARG A 247 9.91 0.76 11.63
C ARG A 247 9.66 0.63 10.13
N THR A 248 8.92 -0.40 9.73
CA THR A 248 8.60 -0.66 8.32
C THR A 248 7.69 0.42 7.76
N VAL A 249 6.64 0.77 8.49
CA VAL A 249 5.64 1.78 8.08
C VAL A 249 6.26 3.17 7.85
N VAL A 250 7.34 3.51 8.53
CA VAL A 250 8.02 4.80 8.35
C VAL A 250 8.52 5.02 6.93
N PHE A 251 8.91 3.96 6.21
CA PHE A 251 9.34 4.09 4.82
C PHE A 251 8.22 4.56 3.89
N ASN A 252 6.95 4.36 4.27
CA ASN A 252 5.82 4.86 3.49
C ASN A 252 5.78 6.39 3.40
N CYS A 253 6.44 7.12 4.30
CA CYS A 253 6.53 8.57 4.24
C CYS A 253 7.33 9.07 3.03
N LEU A 254 8.20 8.21 2.48
CA LEU A 254 8.97 8.54 1.29
C LEU A 254 8.16 8.29 0.00
N VAL A 255 7.09 7.49 0.06
CA VAL A 255 6.24 7.17 -1.09
C VAL A 255 5.66 8.43 -1.74
N PRO A 256 5.10 9.41 -1.01
CA PRO A 256 4.57 10.62 -1.62
C PRO A 256 5.62 11.45 -2.35
N LEU A 257 6.86 11.48 -1.85
CA LEU A 257 7.94 12.22 -2.52
C LEU A 257 8.22 11.62 -3.90
N VAL A 258 8.35 10.29 -3.96
CA VAL A 258 8.53 9.57 -5.22
C VAL A 258 7.30 9.71 -6.12
N ALA A 259 6.09 9.50 -5.57
CA ALA A 259 4.85 9.58 -6.32
C ALA A 259 4.64 10.98 -6.93
N THR A 260 4.83 12.03 -6.12
CA THR A 260 4.70 13.42 -6.58
C THR A 260 5.73 13.76 -7.66
N ALA A 261 6.99 13.39 -7.45
CA ALA A 261 8.03 13.66 -8.45
C ALA A 261 7.73 12.97 -9.80
N ILE A 262 7.28 11.71 -9.76
CA ILE A 262 6.92 10.97 -10.98
C ILE A 262 5.61 11.51 -11.59
N ALA A 263 4.62 11.91 -10.78
CA ALA A 263 3.35 12.45 -11.28
C ALA A 263 3.49 13.83 -11.94
N ILE A 264 4.39 14.69 -11.45
CA ILE A 264 4.72 15.97 -12.10
C ILE A 264 5.25 15.72 -13.51
N VAL A 265 6.19 14.78 -13.66
CA VAL A 265 6.82 14.52 -14.96
C VAL A 265 5.91 13.65 -15.86
N GLY A 266 5.29 12.62 -15.30
CA GLY A 266 4.55 11.61 -16.08
C GLY A 266 3.10 11.97 -16.37
N LEU A 267 2.46 12.77 -15.52
CA LEU A 267 1.04 13.14 -15.64
C LEU A 267 0.83 14.66 -15.79
N GLY A 268 1.88 15.48 -15.68
CA GLY A 268 1.78 16.93 -15.70
C GLY A 268 1.05 17.51 -14.49
N GLU A 269 0.99 16.78 -13.36
CA GLU A 269 0.35 17.27 -12.14
C GLU A 269 1.10 18.48 -11.58
N ARG A 270 0.34 19.46 -11.05
CA ARG A 270 0.88 20.69 -10.45
C ARG A 270 0.32 20.84 -9.05
N PRO A 271 0.95 20.21 -8.02
CA PRO A 271 0.52 20.35 -6.65
C PRO A 271 0.65 21.82 -6.21
N GLY A 272 -0.42 22.36 -5.62
CA GLY A 272 -0.38 23.69 -5.02
C GLY A 272 0.47 23.71 -3.73
N LEU A 273 0.94 24.89 -3.33
CA LEU A 273 1.77 25.04 -2.11
C LEU A 273 1.10 24.49 -0.85
N ILE A 274 -0.23 24.58 -0.75
CA ILE A 274 -1.01 24.04 0.38
C ILE A 274 -0.89 22.52 0.45
N HIS A 275 -0.93 21.82 -0.69
CA HIS A 275 -0.74 20.36 -0.76
C HIS A 275 0.68 19.98 -0.32
N LEU A 276 1.69 20.74 -0.76
CA LEU A 276 3.08 20.52 -0.37
C LEU A 276 3.28 20.77 1.14
N ALA A 277 2.70 21.85 1.68
CA ALA A 277 2.73 22.15 3.11
C ALA A 277 2.07 21.03 3.95
N GLY A 278 0.89 20.56 3.55
CA GLY A 278 0.25 19.40 4.18
C GLY A 278 1.12 18.14 4.11
N GLY A 279 1.74 17.90 2.98
CA GLY A 279 2.70 16.79 2.81
C GLY A 279 3.90 16.88 3.76
N VAL A 280 4.49 18.06 3.92
CA VAL A 280 5.58 18.30 4.89
C VAL A 280 5.13 18.02 6.32
N LEU A 281 3.92 18.46 6.71
CA LEU A 281 3.38 18.16 8.03
C LEU A 281 3.18 16.65 8.27
N ILE A 282 2.66 15.93 7.27
CA ILE A 282 2.51 14.47 7.34
C ILE A 282 3.86 13.80 7.55
N VAL A 283 4.84 14.10 6.69
CA VAL A 283 6.18 13.50 6.75
C VAL A 283 6.86 13.83 8.07
N THR A 284 6.78 15.09 8.53
CA THR A 284 7.35 15.52 9.82
C THR A 284 6.70 14.78 10.99
N GLY A 285 5.36 14.71 11.02
CA GLY A 285 4.62 13.96 12.03
C GLY A 285 5.06 12.51 12.09
N VAL A 286 5.18 11.84 10.94
CA VAL A 286 5.60 10.44 10.92
C VAL A 286 7.07 10.28 11.31
N LEU A 287 7.98 11.16 10.89
CA LEU A 287 9.39 11.10 11.32
C LEU A 287 9.54 11.30 12.84
N MET A 288 8.70 12.12 13.46
CA MET A 288 8.68 12.28 14.93
C MET A 288 8.35 10.97 15.66
N THR A 289 7.61 10.05 15.06
CA THR A 289 7.30 8.75 15.68
C THR A 289 8.53 7.85 15.81
N ARG A 290 9.55 8.01 14.95
CA ARG A 290 10.76 7.17 14.95
C ARG A 290 11.60 7.31 16.22
N GLN A 291 11.63 8.48 16.83
CA GLN A 291 12.58 8.80 17.91
C GLN A 291 12.05 8.47 19.32
N GLY A 292 10.88 7.81 19.41
CA GLY A 292 10.25 7.42 20.66
C GLY A 292 10.21 5.91 20.92
N GLY A 293 11.10 5.13 20.30
CA GLY A 293 11.16 3.68 20.50
C GLY A 293 11.50 3.36 21.96
N VAL A 294 10.58 2.68 22.66
CA VAL A 294 10.86 1.97 23.92
C VAL A 294 12.04 1.05 23.64
N PRO A 295 13.09 1.02 24.51
CA PRO A 295 14.15 0.04 24.42
C PRO A 295 13.53 -1.36 24.38
N ALA A 296 14.03 -2.22 23.50
CA ALA A 296 13.67 -3.64 23.55
C ALA A 296 14.07 -4.12 24.93
N GLU A 297 13.07 -4.45 25.77
CA GLU A 297 13.31 -5.22 26.98
C GLU A 297 13.88 -6.55 26.51
N GLY A 298 15.09 -6.86 27.06
CA GLY A 298 15.93 -8.00 26.75
C GLY A 298 15.32 -9.36 27.15
#